data_459b45d91bce45912e1533975a536926
#
_entry.id   459b45d91bce45912e1533975a536926
#
_cell.length_a   1.000
_cell.length_b   1.000
_cell.length_c   1.000
_cell.angle_alpha   90.00
_cell.angle_beta   90.00
_cell.angle_gamma   90.00
#
_symmetry.space_group_name_H-M   'P 1'
#
loop_
_entity.id
_entity.type
_entity.pdbx_description
1 polymer ?
#
loop_
_entity_poly.entity_id
_entity_poly.type
_entity_poly.pdbx_seq_one_letter_code
_entity_poly.pdbx_strand_id
1 'polypeptide(L)'
;MFLEKELFSSIIENTPLISIDLVVKNHENKILLGKRINKPAYNSWFVPGGRIYKDEKIEDAFQRITKDEIGKIYKIDNAKFKGVYQHFYNDNVFDD
;
A
#
# COMPACT_ATOMS: atom_id res chain seq x y z
N MET A 1 -9.94 -4.30 -7.19
CA MET A 1 -11.03 -3.37 -7.59
C MET A 1 -10.44 -2.07 -8.11
N PHE A 2 -10.81 -1.71 -9.32
CA PHE A 2 -10.40 -0.44 -9.92
C PHE A 2 -11.58 0.52 -9.92
N LEU A 3 -11.31 1.76 -9.53
CA LEU A 3 -12.27 2.85 -9.56
C LEU A 3 -11.91 3.78 -10.73
N GLU A 4 -12.91 4.37 -11.35
CA GLU A 4 -12.63 5.37 -12.37
C GLU A 4 -11.91 6.58 -11.76
N LYS A 5 -11.17 7.30 -12.58
CA LYS A 5 -10.30 8.38 -12.14
C LYS A 5 -11.02 9.45 -11.34
N GLU A 6 -12.17 9.91 -11.81
CA GLU A 6 -12.92 11.00 -11.15
C GLU A 6 -13.42 10.57 -9.79
N LEU A 7 -13.96 9.36 -9.68
CA LEU A 7 -14.44 8.82 -8.43
C LEU A 7 -13.29 8.62 -7.44
N PHE A 8 -12.19 8.04 -7.89
CA PHE A 8 -11.03 7.82 -7.04
C PHE A 8 -10.42 9.14 -6.58
N SER A 9 -10.33 10.12 -7.47
CA SER A 9 -9.85 11.46 -7.11
C SER A 9 -10.70 12.10 -6.04
N SER A 10 -12.05 11.96 -6.14
CA SER A 10 -12.96 12.46 -5.12
C SER A 10 -12.75 11.77 -3.77
N ILE A 11 -12.50 10.47 -3.77
CA ILE A 11 -12.22 9.73 -2.54
C ILE A 11 -10.93 10.21 -1.91
N ILE A 12 -9.86 10.38 -2.68
CA ILE A 12 -8.57 10.86 -2.19
C ILE A 12 -8.73 12.26 -1.57
N GLU A 13 -9.55 13.11 -2.18
CA GLU A 13 -9.76 14.48 -1.73
C GLU A 13 -10.57 14.53 -0.44
N ASN A 14 -11.56 13.67 -0.27
CA ASN A 14 -12.59 13.80 0.76
C ASN A 14 -12.51 12.79 1.89
N THR A 15 -11.74 11.73 1.75
CA THR A 15 -11.67 10.67 2.76
C THR A 15 -10.23 10.21 2.96
N PRO A 16 -9.87 9.72 4.16
CA PRO A 16 -8.58 9.07 4.32
C PRO A 16 -8.56 7.73 3.59
N LEU A 17 -7.38 7.35 3.11
CA LEU A 17 -7.15 6.03 2.54
C LEU A 17 -6.40 5.18 3.55
N ILE A 18 -6.83 3.92 3.69
CA ILE A 18 -6.19 2.95 4.57
C ILE A 18 -5.45 1.95 3.70
N SER A 19 -4.17 1.77 3.98
CA SER A 19 -3.34 0.82 3.25
C SER A 19 -2.55 -0.05 4.21
N ILE A 20 -2.08 -1.19 3.69
CA ILE A 20 -1.13 -2.05 4.38
C ILE A 20 0.22 -1.85 3.72
N ASP A 21 1.23 -1.51 4.51
CA ASP A 21 2.61 -1.47 4.08
C ASP A 21 3.30 -2.74 4.56
N LEU A 22 4.06 -3.37 3.67
CA LEU A 22 4.73 -4.64 3.94
C LEU A 22 6.21 -4.39 4.19
N VAL A 23 6.70 -4.80 5.36
CA VAL A 23 8.13 -4.82 5.63
C VAL A 23 8.61 -6.24 5.37
N VAL A 24 9.21 -6.44 4.19
CA VAL A 24 9.66 -7.75 3.73
C VAL A 24 11.17 -7.83 3.92
N LYS A 25 11.62 -8.80 4.72
CA LYS A 25 13.04 -9.00 5.01
C LYS A 25 13.51 -10.31 4.40
N ASN A 26 14.75 -10.32 3.90
CA ASN A 26 15.40 -11.55 3.50
C ASN A 26 16.18 -12.15 4.69
N HIS A 27 16.83 -13.29 4.46
CA HIS A 27 17.61 -13.98 5.49
C HIS A 27 18.82 -13.17 6.01
N GLU A 28 19.24 -12.14 5.26
CA GLU A 28 20.31 -11.23 5.68
C GLU A 28 19.74 -10.00 6.41
N ASN A 29 18.44 -10.00 6.68
CA ASN A 29 17.73 -8.91 7.37
C ASN A 29 17.63 -7.61 6.55
N LYS A 30 17.82 -7.71 5.24
CA LYS A 30 17.64 -6.57 4.33
C LYS A 30 16.19 -6.43 3.94
N ILE A 31 15.74 -5.18 3.80
CA ILE A 31 14.34 -4.84 3.53
C ILE A 31 14.14 -4.63 2.03
N LEU A 32 13.06 -5.19 1.51
CA LEU A 32 12.66 -4.97 0.12
C LEU A 32 12.09 -3.56 -0.05
N LEU A 33 12.67 -2.79 -0.97
CA LEU A 33 12.22 -1.44 -1.30
C LEU A 33 11.96 -1.33 -2.79
N GLY A 34 10.99 -0.49 -3.13
CA GLY A 34 10.75 -0.07 -4.50
C GLY A 34 10.92 1.43 -4.62
N LYS A 35 11.26 1.90 -5.82
CA LYS A 35 11.33 3.31 -6.11
C LYS A 35 10.05 3.73 -6.84
N ARG A 36 9.39 4.74 -6.32
CA ARG A 36 8.11 5.16 -6.88
C ARG A 36 8.32 5.97 -8.16
N ILE A 37 7.61 5.58 -9.20
CA ILE A 37 7.65 6.28 -10.51
C ILE A 37 6.39 7.10 -10.76
N ASN A 38 5.38 6.99 -9.88
CA ASN A 38 4.12 7.71 -9.98
C ASN A 38 3.89 8.55 -8.72
N LYS A 39 3.05 9.58 -8.85
CA LYS A 39 2.57 10.30 -7.69
C LYS A 39 1.61 9.43 -6.86
N PRO A 40 1.50 9.60 -5.53
CA PRO A 40 2.25 10.54 -4.71
C PRO A 40 3.66 10.06 -4.39
N ALA A 41 4.48 10.95 -3.85
CA ALA A 41 5.84 10.65 -3.42
C ALA A 41 6.76 10.15 -4.55
N TYR A 42 6.61 10.74 -5.73
CA TYR A 42 7.42 10.41 -6.91
C TYR A 42 8.92 10.44 -6.57
N ASN A 43 9.65 9.46 -7.08
CA ASN A 43 11.09 9.30 -6.92
C ASN A 43 11.53 8.94 -5.49
N SER A 44 10.60 8.61 -4.61
CA SER A 44 10.89 8.17 -3.23
C SER A 44 11.04 6.66 -3.16
N TRP A 45 11.87 6.19 -2.25
CA TRP A 45 11.93 4.78 -1.88
C TRP A 45 10.80 4.45 -0.92
N PHE A 46 10.19 3.29 -1.08
CA PHE A 46 9.08 2.85 -0.22
C PHE A 46 8.99 1.34 -0.17
N VAL A 47 8.30 0.84 0.84
CA VAL A 47 8.02 -0.59 0.97
C VAL A 47 6.81 -0.95 0.09
N PRO A 48 6.70 -2.22 -0.38
CA PRO A 48 5.51 -2.65 -1.09
C PRO A 48 4.28 -2.57 -0.20
N GLY A 49 3.13 -2.42 -0.81
CA GLY A 49 1.87 -2.34 -0.08
C GLY A 49 0.70 -2.05 -1.01
N GLY A 50 -0.47 -1.84 -0.40
CA GLY A 50 -1.66 -1.51 -1.15
C GLY A 50 -2.78 -1.10 -0.23
N ARG A 51 -3.79 -0.46 -0.81
CA ARG A 51 -4.94 -0.01 -0.01
C ARG A 51 -5.90 -1.16 0.26
N ILE A 52 -6.59 -1.04 1.39
CA ILE A 52 -7.68 -1.94 1.76
C ILE A 52 -8.95 -1.44 1.07
N TYR A 53 -9.72 -2.36 0.51
CA TYR A 53 -10.97 -2.02 -0.16
C TYR A 53 -12.13 -1.93 0.84
N LYS A 54 -13.18 -1.23 0.45
CA LYS A 54 -14.38 -1.16 1.27
C LYS A 54 -14.93 -2.56 1.53
N ASP A 55 -15.29 -2.83 2.78
CA ASP A 55 -15.85 -4.12 3.25
C ASP A 55 -14.90 -5.31 3.10
N GLU A 56 -13.65 -5.07 2.80
CA GLU A 56 -12.63 -6.12 2.76
C GLU A 56 -12.05 -6.34 4.15
N LYS A 57 -11.98 -7.60 4.60
CA LYS A 57 -11.33 -7.93 5.86
C LYS A 57 -9.82 -7.73 5.74
N ILE A 58 -9.18 -7.32 6.84
CA ILE A 58 -7.73 -7.09 6.86
C ILE A 58 -6.98 -8.35 6.44
N GLU A 59 -7.40 -9.52 6.89
CA GLU A 59 -6.78 -10.80 6.55
C GLU A 59 -6.82 -11.06 5.05
N ASP A 60 -7.94 -10.76 4.40
CA ASP A 60 -8.12 -10.94 2.97
C ASP A 60 -7.32 -9.91 2.17
N ALA A 61 -7.30 -8.66 2.65
CA ALA A 61 -6.49 -7.61 2.04
C ALA A 61 -5.01 -7.97 2.10
N PHE A 62 -4.55 -8.47 3.24
CA PHE A 62 -3.15 -8.88 3.41
C PHE A 62 -2.76 -9.98 2.41
N GLN A 63 -3.60 -10.99 2.26
CA GLN A 63 -3.32 -12.06 1.30
C GLN A 63 -3.28 -11.55 -0.14
N ARG A 64 -4.24 -10.70 -0.51
CA ARG A 64 -4.31 -10.11 -1.85
C ARG A 64 -3.08 -9.24 -2.13
N ILE A 65 -2.72 -8.38 -1.18
CA ILE A 65 -1.60 -7.45 -1.35
C ILE A 65 -0.27 -8.20 -1.41
N THR A 66 -0.07 -9.23 -0.58
CA THR A 66 1.15 -10.02 -0.65
C THR A 66 1.27 -10.74 -1.99
N LYS A 67 0.18 -11.28 -2.51
CA LYS A 67 0.19 -11.91 -3.83
C LYS A 67 0.53 -10.90 -4.92
N ASP A 68 -0.10 -9.74 -4.91
CA ASP A 68 0.08 -8.73 -5.94
C ASP A 68 1.47 -8.10 -5.91
N GLU A 69 2.00 -7.85 -4.71
CA GLU A 69 3.24 -7.10 -4.55
C GLU A 69 4.49 -7.98 -4.44
N ILE A 70 4.35 -9.18 -3.90
CA ILE A 70 5.48 -10.08 -3.65
C ILE A 70 5.39 -11.33 -4.53
N GLY A 71 4.23 -11.61 -5.10
CA GLY A 71 4.02 -12.77 -5.96
C GLY A 71 3.66 -14.05 -5.22
N LYS A 72 3.46 -14.00 -3.91
CA LYS A 72 3.14 -15.17 -3.10
C LYS A 72 2.15 -14.78 -2.01
N ILE A 73 1.16 -15.65 -1.77
CA ILE A 73 0.16 -15.43 -0.74
C ILE A 73 0.74 -15.74 0.63
N TYR A 74 0.68 -14.78 1.54
CA TYR A 74 1.02 -14.98 2.95
C TYR A 74 -0.19 -14.70 3.80
N LYS A 75 -0.34 -15.44 4.90
CA LYS A 75 -1.39 -15.19 5.89
C LYS A 75 -0.90 -14.15 6.89
N ILE A 76 -1.82 -13.32 7.37
CA ILE A 76 -1.50 -12.27 8.33
C ILE A 76 -0.93 -12.83 9.64
N ASP A 77 -1.29 -14.07 9.99
CA ASP A 77 -0.77 -14.75 11.18
C ASP A 77 0.75 -14.93 11.16
N ASN A 78 1.33 -14.93 9.96
CA ASN A 78 2.78 -15.07 9.76
C ASN A 78 3.50 -13.71 9.74
N ALA A 79 2.76 -12.62 9.97
CA ALA A 79 3.32 -11.28 9.98
C ALA A 79 3.31 -10.70 11.39
N LYS A 80 4.22 -9.75 11.62
CA LYS A 80 4.26 -9.01 12.87
C LYS A 80 3.73 -7.61 12.65
N PHE A 81 2.77 -7.20 13.48
CA PHE A 81 2.22 -5.86 13.43
C PHE A 81 3.26 -4.84 13.91
N LYS A 82 3.54 -3.83 13.10
CA LYS A 82 4.56 -2.82 13.40
C LYS A 82 3.99 -1.49 13.87
N GLY A 83 2.74 -1.18 13.51
CA GLY A 83 2.10 0.06 13.95
C GLY A 83 1.22 0.68 12.90
N VAL A 84 0.62 1.80 13.27
CA VAL A 84 -0.23 2.63 12.38
C VAL A 84 0.46 3.97 12.23
N TYR A 85 0.61 4.40 10.98
CA TYR A 85 1.32 5.63 10.65
C TYR A 85 0.48 6.48 9.71
N GLN A 86 0.68 7.79 9.76
CA GLN A 86 0.02 8.73 8.86
C GLN A 86 1.02 9.27 7.86
N HIS A 87 0.57 9.39 6.61
CA HIS A 87 1.38 9.96 5.53
C HIS A 87 0.59 11.06 4.84
N PHE A 88 1.24 12.20 4.68
CA PHE A 88 0.71 13.33 3.92
C PHE A 88 1.68 13.63 2.80
N TYR A 89 1.18 13.73 1.58
CA TYR A 89 2.02 13.99 0.41
C TYR A 89 1.72 15.37 -0.16
N ASN A 90 2.76 16.04 -0.63
CA ASN A 90 2.62 17.33 -1.32
C ASN A 90 2.13 17.16 -2.74
N ASP A 91 2.36 15.97 -3.34
CA ASP A 91 1.86 15.62 -4.66
C ASP A 91 0.78 14.56 -4.56
N ASN A 92 -0.28 14.69 -5.35
CA ASN A 92 -1.36 13.74 -5.44
C ASN A 92 -1.18 12.90 -6.70
N VAL A 93 -1.80 11.70 -6.73
CA VAL A 93 -1.76 10.79 -7.88
C VAL A 93 -2.16 11.47 -9.18
N PHE A 94 -3.12 12.41 -9.13
CA PHE A 94 -3.69 13.07 -10.31
C PHE A 94 -3.24 14.53 -10.48
N ASP A 95 -2.30 15.00 -9.68
CA ASP A 95 -1.71 16.34 -9.83
C ASP A 95 -0.75 16.34 -11.01
N ASP A 96 -0.72 17.44 -11.72
CA ASP A 96 0.20 17.64 -12.84
C ASP A 96 1.60 18.06 -12.39
#